data_d11f7e3935f4bd16d16c8d36f54dedca
#
_entry.id   d11f7e3935f4bd16d16c8d36f54dedca
#
_cell.length_a   1.000
_cell.length_b   1.000
_cell.length_c   1.000
_cell.angle_alpha   90.00
_cell.angle_beta   90.00
_cell.angle_gamma   90.00
#
_symmetry.space_group_name_H-M   'P 1'
#
loop_
_entity.id
_entity.type
_entity.pdbx_description
1 polymer ?
#
loop_
_entity_poly.entity_id
_entity_poly.type
_entity_poly.pdbx_seq_one_letter_code
_entity_poly.pdbx_strand_id
1 'polypeptide(L)'
;ATSGGRALPSIIQDEVWNREVFLPTVGKRGAAIIEARGLSSAASAANAAIDHVRDWALGTGDRWVTMGIASDGSYGIPEDVMFGYPVTCANGEYHIVQGLEIDEFSRSRINITLAELEEERAGVAHLLS
;
A
#
# COMPACT_ATOMS: atom_id res chain seq x y z
N ALA A 1 -2.04 -2.00 -11.66
CA ALA A 1 -2.32 -3.44 -11.50
C ALA A 1 -2.71 -4.05 -12.84
N THR A 2 -2.41 -5.34 -13.06
CA THR A 2 -2.69 -6.07 -14.30
C THR A 2 -3.38 -7.40 -14.02
N SER A 3 -4.16 -7.90 -14.98
CA SER A 3 -4.72 -9.25 -14.98
C SER A 3 -4.55 -9.83 -16.39
N GLY A 4 -3.95 -11.02 -16.49
CA GLY A 4 -3.62 -11.63 -17.78
C GLY A 4 -2.76 -10.74 -18.70
N GLY A 5 -1.83 -9.97 -18.13
CA GLY A 5 -0.96 -9.04 -18.85
C GLY A 5 -1.63 -7.71 -19.30
N ARG A 6 -2.92 -7.53 -19.01
CA ARG A 6 -3.66 -6.30 -19.35
C ARG A 6 -3.84 -5.42 -18.14
N ALA A 7 -3.71 -4.09 -18.32
CA ALA A 7 -3.98 -3.12 -17.25
C ALA A 7 -5.43 -3.20 -16.76
N LEU A 8 -5.67 -3.21 -15.45
CA LEU A 8 -7.02 -3.29 -14.89
C LEU A 8 -7.96 -2.19 -15.38
N PRO A 9 -7.55 -0.92 -15.50
CA PRO A 9 -8.44 0.11 -16.06
C PRO A 9 -8.94 -0.21 -17.46
N SER A 10 -8.13 -0.85 -18.30
CA SER A 10 -8.54 -1.27 -19.65
C SER A 10 -9.50 -2.45 -19.68
N ILE A 11 -9.63 -3.17 -18.56
CA ILE A 11 -10.55 -4.31 -18.41
C ILE A 11 -11.87 -3.85 -17.81
N ILE A 12 -11.81 -3.05 -16.75
CA ILE A 12 -13.00 -2.60 -15.99
C ILE A 12 -13.77 -1.55 -16.76
N GLN A 13 -13.09 -0.56 -17.34
CA GLN A 13 -13.65 0.53 -18.16
C GLN A 13 -14.79 1.31 -17.47
N ASP A 14 -14.81 1.33 -16.15
CA ASP A 14 -15.80 2.04 -15.33
C ASP A 14 -15.09 2.78 -14.18
N GLU A 15 -14.64 4.00 -14.49
CA GLU A 15 -13.96 4.86 -13.52
C GLU A 15 -14.89 5.36 -12.40
N VAL A 16 -16.17 5.56 -12.69
CA VAL A 16 -17.15 5.98 -11.69
C VAL A 16 -17.32 4.86 -10.65
N TRP A 17 -17.56 3.64 -11.11
CA TRP A 17 -17.64 2.48 -10.22
C TRP A 17 -16.34 2.30 -9.42
N ASN A 18 -15.18 2.44 -10.05
CA ASN A 18 -13.90 2.28 -9.38
C ASN A 18 -13.75 3.27 -8.22
N ARG A 19 -14.02 4.56 -8.46
CA ARG A 19 -13.79 5.64 -7.49
C ARG A 19 -14.89 5.75 -6.42
N GLU A 20 -16.15 5.55 -6.81
CA GLU A 20 -17.29 5.79 -5.94
C GLU A 20 -17.79 4.54 -5.22
N VAL A 21 -17.53 3.36 -5.77
CA VAL A 21 -18.01 2.10 -5.20
C VAL A 21 -16.86 1.22 -4.74
N PHE A 22 -15.93 0.86 -5.63
CA PHE A 22 -14.88 -0.12 -5.33
C PHE A 22 -13.93 0.38 -4.25
N LEU A 23 -13.30 1.53 -4.43
CA LEU A 23 -12.32 2.05 -3.47
C LEU A 23 -12.91 2.29 -2.07
N PRO A 24 -14.07 2.94 -1.90
CA PRO A 24 -14.67 3.09 -0.58
C PRO A 24 -15.10 1.77 0.06
N THR A 25 -15.60 0.82 -0.73
CA THR A 25 -16.01 -0.50 -0.23
C THR A 25 -14.82 -1.30 0.29
N VAL A 26 -13.73 -1.32 -0.47
CA VAL A 26 -12.48 -2.01 -0.08
C VAL A 26 -11.85 -1.32 1.14
N GLY A 27 -11.81 0.00 1.16
CA GLY A 27 -11.28 0.77 2.29
C GLY A 27 -12.03 0.53 3.61
N LYS A 28 -13.34 0.25 3.56
CA LYS A 28 -14.17 -0.05 4.73
C LYS A 28 -14.31 -1.54 5.04
N ARG A 29 -13.65 -2.42 4.27
CA ARG A 29 -13.86 -3.87 4.40
C ARG A 29 -13.50 -4.42 5.78
N GLY A 30 -12.44 -3.92 6.40
CA GLY A 30 -12.02 -4.32 7.74
C GLY A 30 -13.10 -4.03 8.79
N ALA A 31 -13.66 -2.82 8.78
CA ALA A 31 -14.76 -2.44 9.68
C ALA A 31 -16.01 -3.30 9.48
N ALA A 32 -16.39 -3.59 8.24
CA ALA A 32 -17.54 -4.45 7.93
C ALA A 32 -17.33 -5.89 8.45
N ILE A 33 -16.11 -6.40 8.43
CA ILE A 33 -15.80 -7.74 9.00
C ILE A 33 -15.95 -7.73 10.52
N ILE A 34 -15.45 -6.68 11.19
CA ILE A 34 -15.58 -6.54 12.66
C ILE A 34 -17.05 -6.43 13.04
N GLU A 35 -17.84 -5.64 12.33
CA GLU A 35 -19.29 -5.51 12.57
C GLU A 35 -20.01 -6.86 12.42
N ALA A 36 -19.70 -7.63 11.38
CA ALA A 36 -20.37 -8.92 11.12
C ALA A 36 -19.94 -10.04 12.09
N ARG A 37 -18.69 -10.02 12.59
CA ARG A 37 -18.12 -11.10 13.43
C ARG A 37 -18.01 -10.75 14.91
N GLY A 38 -18.07 -9.47 15.27
CA GLY A 38 -17.72 -8.97 16.59
C GLY A 38 -16.22 -9.00 16.91
N LEU A 39 -15.38 -9.49 16.01
CA LEU A 39 -13.93 -9.63 16.15
C LEU A 39 -13.22 -9.29 14.83
N SER A 40 -12.00 -8.78 14.95
CA SER A 40 -11.10 -8.59 13.79
C SER A 40 -10.79 -9.91 13.08
N SER A 41 -10.41 -9.85 11.81
CA SER A 41 -9.89 -11.02 11.10
C SER A 41 -8.56 -11.46 11.72
N ALA A 42 -8.40 -12.75 12.05
CA ALA A 42 -7.18 -13.29 12.60
C ALA A 42 -6.41 -14.13 11.56
N ALA A 43 -7.07 -15.13 10.98
CA ALA A 43 -6.41 -16.08 10.07
C ALA A 43 -5.92 -15.43 8.77
N SER A 44 -6.70 -14.53 8.17
CA SER A 44 -6.28 -13.82 6.96
C SER A 44 -5.13 -12.83 7.22
N ALA A 45 -5.10 -12.19 8.38
CA ALA A 45 -4.00 -11.32 8.77
C ALA A 45 -2.72 -12.13 9.02
N ALA A 46 -2.82 -13.28 9.72
CA ALA A 46 -1.69 -14.18 9.93
C ALA A 46 -1.13 -14.72 8.60
N ASN A 47 -2.01 -15.14 7.68
CA ASN A 47 -1.58 -15.58 6.36
C ASN A 47 -0.87 -14.47 5.57
N ALA A 48 -1.40 -13.25 5.60
CA ALA A 48 -0.77 -12.10 4.94
C ALA A 48 0.62 -11.80 5.52
N ALA A 49 0.79 -11.90 6.85
CA ALA A 49 2.09 -11.70 7.49
C ALA A 49 3.10 -12.81 7.09
N ILE A 50 2.67 -14.06 7.02
CA ILE A 50 3.51 -15.18 6.56
C ILE A 50 3.92 -14.98 5.09
N ASP A 51 2.99 -14.63 4.21
CA ASP A 51 3.27 -14.36 2.81
C ASP A 51 4.24 -13.19 2.64
N HIS A 52 4.07 -12.13 3.43
CA HIS A 52 4.98 -10.97 3.43
C HIS A 52 6.42 -11.37 3.81
N VAL A 53 6.60 -12.12 4.90
CA VAL A 53 7.91 -12.59 5.34
C VAL A 53 8.52 -13.54 4.31
N ARG A 54 7.71 -14.43 3.74
CA ARG A 54 8.15 -15.35 2.66
C ARG A 54 8.66 -14.57 1.46
N ASP A 55 7.90 -13.59 0.98
CA ASP A 55 8.28 -12.79 -0.18
C ASP A 55 9.54 -11.96 0.09
N TRP A 56 9.72 -11.46 1.31
CA TRP A 56 10.95 -10.78 1.71
C TRP A 56 12.15 -11.73 1.77
N ALA A 57 12.03 -12.85 2.47
CA ALA A 57 13.15 -13.77 2.72
C ALA A 57 13.54 -14.58 1.49
N LEU A 58 12.57 -15.06 0.70
CA LEU A 58 12.79 -15.95 -0.44
C LEU A 58 12.83 -15.20 -1.79
N GLY A 59 12.44 -13.93 -1.79
CA GLY A 59 12.39 -13.11 -3.00
C GLY A 59 11.05 -13.17 -3.73
N THR A 60 10.80 -12.14 -4.54
CA THR A 60 9.56 -11.99 -5.30
C THR A 60 9.68 -12.36 -6.78
N GLY A 61 10.89 -12.62 -7.27
CA GLY A 61 11.16 -12.73 -8.71
C GLY A 61 10.73 -11.44 -9.41
N ASP A 62 9.97 -11.58 -10.50
CA ASP A 62 9.47 -10.44 -11.29
C ASP A 62 8.17 -9.81 -10.72
N ARG A 63 7.66 -10.33 -9.60
CA ARG A 63 6.45 -9.79 -8.97
C ARG A 63 6.77 -8.60 -8.08
N TRP A 64 5.86 -7.64 -8.04
CA TRP A 64 5.88 -6.58 -7.04
C TRP A 64 5.01 -6.96 -5.85
N VAL A 65 5.44 -6.55 -4.68
CA VAL A 65 4.66 -6.60 -3.44
C VAL A 65 4.67 -5.23 -2.80
N THR A 66 3.76 -4.97 -1.88
CA THR A 66 3.76 -3.70 -1.13
C THR A 66 4.41 -3.90 0.22
N MET A 67 5.34 -3.02 0.59
CA MET A 67 5.94 -2.98 1.92
C MET A 67 5.87 -1.57 2.51
N GLY A 68 5.57 -1.48 3.81
CA GLY A 68 5.74 -0.26 4.59
C GLY A 68 7.20 -0.13 5.00
N ILE A 69 7.90 0.84 4.42
CA ILE A 69 9.33 1.06 4.61
C ILE A 69 9.62 2.54 4.80
N ALA A 70 10.78 2.86 5.37
CA ALA A 70 11.23 4.25 5.44
C ALA A 70 11.46 4.79 4.02
N SER A 71 10.92 5.97 3.75
CA SER A 71 11.09 6.61 2.46
C SER A 71 12.53 7.01 2.22
N ASP A 72 12.99 6.82 0.99
CA ASP A 72 14.27 7.30 0.46
C ASP A 72 14.12 8.53 -0.45
N GLY A 73 12.96 9.21 -0.40
CA GLY A 73 12.61 10.31 -1.29
C GLY A 73 11.93 9.88 -2.59
N SER A 74 11.82 8.59 -2.86
CA SER A 74 11.13 8.07 -4.05
C SER A 74 9.71 8.59 -4.13
N TYR A 75 9.25 8.85 -5.36
CA TYR A 75 7.92 9.38 -5.67
C TYR A 75 7.58 10.71 -4.99
N GLY A 76 8.57 11.44 -4.49
CA GLY A 76 8.39 12.73 -3.81
C GLY A 76 7.83 12.62 -2.39
N ILE A 77 7.95 11.44 -1.76
CA ILE A 77 7.66 11.25 -0.34
C ILE A 77 8.90 11.66 0.45
N PRO A 78 8.82 12.55 1.46
CA PRO A 78 9.96 12.95 2.28
C PRO A 78 10.68 11.75 2.91
N GLU A 79 12.00 11.85 3.03
CA GLU A 79 12.81 10.86 3.74
C GLU A 79 12.32 10.68 5.19
N ASP A 80 12.53 9.51 5.74
CA ASP A 80 12.14 9.12 7.11
C ASP A 80 10.64 9.06 7.40
N VAL A 81 9.78 9.22 6.40
CA VAL A 81 8.36 8.88 6.53
C VAL A 81 8.18 7.40 6.22
N MET A 82 7.54 6.65 7.11
CA MET A 82 7.13 5.27 6.83
C MET A 82 5.97 5.26 5.84
N PHE A 83 6.20 4.75 4.64
CA PHE A 83 5.22 4.79 3.57
C PHE A 83 5.12 3.44 2.84
N GLY A 84 3.98 3.16 2.22
CA GLY A 84 3.76 1.95 1.43
C GLY A 84 4.32 2.08 0.03
N TYR A 85 5.36 1.29 -0.29
CA TYR A 85 5.97 1.27 -1.61
C TYR A 85 5.78 -0.05 -2.34
N PRO A 86 5.64 -0.04 -3.68
CA PRO A 86 5.83 -1.23 -4.48
C PRO A 86 7.32 -1.59 -4.48
N VAL A 87 7.61 -2.83 -4.12
CA VAL A 87 8.99 -3.33 -4.04
C VAL A 87 9.14 -4.68 -4.72
N THR A 88 10.35 -4.99 -5.15
CA THR A 88 10.82 -6.35 -5.41
C THR A 88 11.76 -6.77 -4.29
N CYS A 89 11.84 -8.07 -3.99
CA CYS A 89 12.72 -8.61 -2.97
C CYS A 89 13.65 -9.66 -3.55
N ALA A 90 14.91 -9.63 -3.11
CA ALA A 90 15.93 -10.63 -3.44
C ALA A 90 16.94 -10.71 -2.30
N ASN A 91 17.35 -11.92 -1.93
CA ASN A 91 18.39 -12.17 -0.92
C ASN A 91 18.10 -11.53 0.46
N GLY A 92 16.82 -11.39 0.84
CA GLY A 92 16.42 -10.76 2.09
C GLY A 92 16.42 -9.22 2.07
N GLU A 93 16.70 -8.61 0.91
CA GLU A 93 16.66 -7.17 0.71
C GLU A 93 15.46 -6.77 -0.14
N TYR A 94 14.95 -5.55 0.05
CA TYR A 94 13.90 -4.98 -0.79
C TYR A 94 14.46 -3.84 -1.66
N HIS A 95 13.86 -3.67 -2.84
CA HIS A 95 14.19 -2.60 -3.76
C HIS A 95 12.91 -1.93 -4.23
N ILE A 96 12.80 -0.61 -4.05
CA ILE A 96 11.64 0.17 -4.50
C ILE A 96 11.57 0.11 -6.03
N VAL A 97 10.42 -0.27 -6.55
CA VAL A 97 10.15 -0.23 -8.00
C VAL A 97 10.07 1.23 -8.42
N GLN A 98 10.95 1.65 -9.31
CA GLN A 98 11.04 3.02 -9.78
C GLN A 98 10.29 3.25 -11.09
N GLY A 99 10.01 4.53 -11.42
CA GLY A 99 9.51 4.93 -12.72
C GLY A 99 8.04 4.61 -13.01
N LEU A 100 7.24 4.32 -11.98
CA LEU A 100 5.80 4.15 -12.17
C LEU A 100 5.13 5.50 -12.45
N GLU A 101 4.30 5.53 -13.47
CA GLU A 101 3.46 6.69 -13.74
C GLU A 101 2.38 6.82 -12.67
N ILE A 102 2.30 8.00 -12.06
CA ILE A 102 1.30 8.35 -11.06
C ILE A 102 0.40 9.42 -11.66
N ASP A 103 -0.83 9.06 -11.99
CA ASP A 103 -1.81 10.00 -12.48
C ASP A 103 -2.22 11.03 -11.42
N GLU A 104 -2.92 12.08 -11.84
CA GLU A 104 -3.34 13.17 -10.96
C GLU A 104 -4.24 12.69 -9.80
N PHE A 105 -5.15 11.76 -10.08
CA PHE A 105 -6.01 11.17 -9.05
C PHE A 105 -5.19 10.41 -8.01
N SER A 106 -4.30 9.53 -8.43
CA SER A 106 -3.41 8.77 -7.54
C SER A 106 -2.49 9.69 -6.75
N ARG A 107 -1.93 10.74 -7.38
CA ARG A 107 -1.11 11.74 -6.71
C ARG A 107 -1.89 12.46 -5.60
N SER A 108 -3.14 12.85 -5.87
CA SER A 108 -3.96 13.51 -4.85
C SER A 108 -4.20 12.61 -3.63
N ARG A 109 -4.39 11.30 -3.84
CA ARG A 109 -4.57 10.33 -2.74
C ARG A 109 -3.29 10.09 -1.95
N ILE A 110 -2.16 9.99 -2.62
CA ILE A 110 -0.84 9.90 -1.98
C ILE A 110 -0.59 11.12 -1.10
N ASN A 111 -0.87 12.33 -1.59
CA ASN A 111 -0.67 13.56 -0.84
C ASN A 111 -1.56 13.66 0.41
N ILE A 112 -2.80 13.17 0.34
CA ILE A 112 -3.70 13.12 1.51
C ILE A 112 -3.12 12.18 2.58
N THR A 113 -2.69 10.97 2.19
CA THR A 113 -2.10 10.02 3.11
C THR A 113 -0.78 10.54 3.70
N LEU A 114 0.04 11.19 2.88
CA LEU A 114 1.29 11.79 3.35
C LEU A 114 1.03 12.88 4.40
N ALA A 115 0.09 13.78 4.14
CA ALA A 115 -0.26 14.85 5.08
C ALA A 115 -0.75 14.29 6.44
N GLU A 116 -1.54 13.21 6.42
CA GLU A 116 -1.98 12.51 7.63
C GLU A 116 -0.79 11.95 8.43
N LEU A 117 0.15 11.26 7.78
CA LEU A 117 1.35 10.72 8.42
C LEU A 117 2.28 11.80 8.98
N GLU A 118 2.41 12.93 8.27
CA GLU A 118 3.21 14.07 8.74
C GLU A 118 2.56 14.74 9.97
N GLU A 119 1.25 14.85 10.01
CA GLU A 119 0.49 15.37 11.16
C GLU A 119 0.67 14.43 12.38
N GLU A 120 0.53 13.12 12.19
CA GLU A 120 0.78 12.13 13.25
C GLU A 120 2.20 12.23 13.80
N ARG A 121 3.21 12.32 12.93
CA ARG A 121 4.60 12.50 13.34
C ARG A 121 4.82 13.79 14.11
N ALA A 122 4.23 14.88 13.66
CA ALA A 122 4.31 16.18 14.35
C ALA A 122 3.68 16.11 15.76
N GLY A 123 2.57 15.40 15.91
CA GLY A 123 1.88 15.21 17.19
C GLY A 123 2.73 14.50 18.23
N VAL A 124 3.66 13.62 17.82
CA VAL A 124 4.53 12.86 18.71
C VAL A 124 6.00 13.32 18.69
N ALA A 125 6.32 14.42 18.01
CA ALA A 125 7.69 14.90 17.84
C ALA A 125 8.43 15.08 19.18
N HIS A 126 7.73 15.51 20.24
CA HIS A 126 8.27 15.68 21.58
C HIS A 126 8.69 14.36 22.25
N LEU A 127 8.30 13.21 21.71
CA LEU A 127 8.68 11.87 22.19
C LEU A 127 9.86 11.27 21.39
N LEU A 128 10.23 11.89 20.28
CA LEU A 128 11.26 11.40 19.35
C LEU A 128 12.63 12.09 19.50
N SER A 129 12.77 12.95 20.48
CA SER A 129 14.00 13.73 20.78
C SER A 129 14.92 13.00 21.75
#